data_bf05c9a5f9698f7bb2b95ec68a9ab3fe
#
_entry.id   bf05c9a5f9698f7bb2b95ec68a9ab3fe
#
_cell.length_a   1.000
_cell.length_b   1.000
_cell.length_c   1.000
_cell.angle_alpha   90.00
_cell.angle_beta   90.00
_cell.angle_gamma   90.00
#
_symmetry.space_group_name_H-M   'P 1'
#
loop_
_entity.id
_entity.type
_entity.pdbx_description
1 polymer ?
#
loop_
_entity_poly.entity_id
_entity_poly.type
_entity_poly.pdbx_seq_one_letter_code
_entity_poly.pdbx_strand_id
1 'polypeptide(L)'
;KTIKAAGTEDKIIDSAGQDMETLRKIRVDIALLNKAPGSFIEPLGLIFISVLLLFYYYYDPQFNIVSFAAIMYLVQKKISFMQSINTRLNSINEALPHLQTVLGFEKSAEEHEEKNTGNLPFSLENQISVKNLSFSYDSGVVLKNLNLTIDRGEMVGLIGPSGAGKTTLVDILLRLLLPQSGEILVDDKSINDINIGSWRKKVSYVSQDIFLLNDTIENNIRFYGDSVAQDDIIKSSKLANIYDFIVNIPGGFNTIVGERGVRLSGGQRQRIILARALARKPEVLILDEATSALDNESEVLIQKSIENLKNKITVVVIAHRLSTVMSSDRLLVLEDGKIVEE
;
A
#
# COMPACT_ATOMS: atom_id res chain seq x y z
N LYS A 1 1.06 24.00 1.89
CA LYS A 1 0.14 24.95 2.56
C LYS A 1 0.45 25.03 4.07
N THR A 2 0.54 23.91 4.81
CA THR A 2 0.76 23.87 6.27
C THR A 2 2.04 24.60 6.69
N ILE A 3 3.15 24.38 6.00
CA ILE A 3 4.45 25.04 6.26
C ILE A 3 4.31 26.56 6.17
N LYS A 4 3.69 27.06 5.09
CA LYS A 4 3.47 28.51 4.90
C LYS A 4 2.50 29.09 5.92
N ALA A 5 1.45 28.34 6.27
CA ALA A 5 0.48 28.78 7.27
C ALA A 5 1.07 28.84 8.68
N ALA A 6 2.07 28.00 8.96
CA ALA A 6 2.78 27.99 10.25
C ALA A 6 3.97 28.97 10.31
N GLY A 7 4.37 29.59 9.18
CA GLY A 7 5.53 30.50 9.12
C GLY A 7 6.85 29.82 9.51
N THR A 8 7.01 28.54 9.15
CA THR A 8 8.17 27.72 9.58
C THR A 8 9.14 27.42 8.45
N GLU A 9 9.05 28.15 7.31
CA GLU A 9 9.87 27.92 6.13
C GLU A 9 11.36 27.98 6.44
N ASP A 10 11.80 29.02 7.15
CA ASP A 10 13.22 29.22 7.47
C ASP A 10 13.77 28.06 8.32
N LYS A 11 13.02 27.59 9.31
CA LYS A 11 13.44 26.45 10.14
C LYS A 11 13.57 25.14 9.35
N ILE A 12 12.70 24.92 8.36
CA ILE A 12 12.75 23.73 7.51
C ILE A 12 13.93 23.84 6.53
N ILE A 13 14.17 25.02 5.97
CA ILE A 13 15.32 25.28 5.10
C ILE A 13 16.63 25.07 5.87
N ASP A 14 16.73 25.60 7.09
CA ASP A 14 17.90 25.43 7.95
C ASP A 14 18.14 23.97 8.33
N SER A 15 17.08 23.24 8.71
CA SER A 15 17.16 21.80 9.00
C SER A 15 17.62 20.99 7.79
N ALA A 16 17.00 21.22 6.62
CA ALA A 16 17.39 20.57 5.38
C ALA A 16 18.83 20.92 4.97
N GLY A 17 19.25 22.16 5.21
CA GLY A 17 20.63 22.62 4.98
C GLY A 17 21.64 21.88 5.86
N GLN A 18 21.33 21.68 7.14
CA GLN A 18 22.18 20.93 8.07
C GLN A 18 22.28 19.44 7.67
N ASP A 19 21.17 18.83 7.27
CA ASP A 19 21.16 17.44 6.80
C ASP A 19 21.98 17.28 5.51
N MET A 20 21.85 18.20 4.56
CA MET A 20 22.65 18.21 3.33
C MET A 20 24.15 18.39 3.61
N GLU A 21 24.51 19.27 4.55
CA GLU A 21 25.92 19.48 4.93
C GLU A 21 26.49 18.23 5.62
N THR A 22 25.71 17.58 6.45
CA THR A 22 26.10 16.31 7.08
C THR A 22 26.30 15.20 6.05
N LEU A 23 25.38 15.04 5.10
CA LEU A 23 25.52 14.10 3.98
C LEU A 23 26.74 14.44 3.11
N ARG A 24 27.01 15.72 2.86
CA ARG A 24 28.18 16.16 2.11
C ARG A 24 29.48 15.76 2.83
N LYS A 25 29.60 15.98 4.13
CA LYS A 25 30.77 15.58 4.92
C LYS A 25 31.00 14.07 4.85
N ILE A 26 29.96 13.28 5.12
CA ILE A 26 30.03 11.82 5.06
C ILE A 26 30.50 11.34 3.67
N ARG A 27 29.96 11.93 2.59
CA ARG A 27 30.37 11.57 1.22
C ARG A 27 31.82 11.94 0.93
N VAL A 28 32.30 13.09 1.41
CA VAL A 28 33.69 13.50 1.26
C VAL A 28 34.62 12.56 2.04
N ASP A 29 34.26 12.20 3.27
CA ASP A 29 35.06 11.28 4.08
C ASP A 29 35.15 9.90 3.45
N ILE A 30 34.06 9.35 2.94
CA ILE A 30 34.03 8.09 2.21
C ILE A 30 34.89 8.18 0.92
N ALA A 31 34.76 9.26 0.18
CA ALA A 31 35.54 9.46 -1.04
C ALA A 31 37.05 9.56 -0.77
N LEU A 32 37.42 10.24 0.32
CA LEU A 32 38.83 10.33 0.78
C LEU A 32 39.34 8.95 1.20
N LEU A 33 38.62 8.23 2.04
CA LEU A 33 39.00 6.89 2.50
C LEU A 33 39.16 5.90 1.32
N ASN A 34 38.30 5.97 0.33
CA ASN A 34 38.34 5.08 -0.83
C ASN A 34 39.42 5.47 -1.84
N LYS A 35 39.76 6.74 -2.04
CA LYS A 35 40.70 7.21 -3.06
C LYS A 35 42.10 7.46 -2.52
N ALA A 36 42.26 7.85 -1.24
CA ALA A 36 43.56 8.19 -0.68
C ALA A 36 44.62 7.08 -0.80
N PRO A 37 44.30 5.80 -0.49
CA PRO A 37 45.30 4.74 -0.63
C PRO A 37 45.87 4.61 -2.04
N GLY A 38 45.02 4.68 -3.06
CA GLY A 38 45.41 4.61 -4.46
C GLY A 38 46.29 5.78 -4.91
N SER A 39 45.97 6.98 -4.43
CA SER A 39 46.70 8.20 -4.81
C SER A 39 48.12 8.30 -4.26
N PHE A 40 48.42 7.59 -3.17
CA PHE A 40 49.79 7.57 -2.58
C PHE A 40 50.62 6.40 -3.04
N ILE A 41 50.03 5.28 -3.39
CA ILE A 41 50.74 4.06 -3.80
C ILE A 41 51.53 4.28 -5.11
N GLU A 42 50.94 4.97 -6.09
CA GLU A 42 51.62 5.22 -7.38
C GLU A 42 52.87 6.09 -7.26
N PRO A 43 52.86 7.29 -6.65
CA PRO A 43 54.06 8.11 -6.46
C PRO A 43 55.12 7.41 -5.62
N LEU A 44 54.72 6.75 -4.51
CA LEU A 44 55.66 5.98 -3.68
C LEU A 44 56.31 4.83 -4.45
N GLY A 45 55.52 4.14 -5.28
CA GLY A 45 56.05 3.11 -6.18
C GLY A 45 57.05 3.63 -7.17
N LEU A 46 56.81 4.79 -7.80
CA LEU A 46 57.75 5.43 -8.71
C LEU A 46 59.05 5.84 -8.02
N ILE A 47 58.97 6.44 -6.82
CA ILE A 47 60.16 6.81 -6.03
C ILE A 47 60.95 5.57 -5.68
N PHE A 48 60.30 4.49 -5.20
CA PHE A 48 60.96 3.25 -4.86
C PHE A 48 61.69 2.61 -6.07
N ILE A 49 61.03 2.57 -7.22
CA ILE A 49 61.58 2.08 -8.47
C ILE A 49 62.82 2.91 -8.88
N SER A 50 62.74 4.25 -8.78
CA SER A 50 63.85 5.14 -9.12
C SER A 50 65.07 4.94 -8.22
N VAL A 51 64.84 4.76 -6.91
CA VAL A 51 65.92 4.46 -5.95
C VAL A 51 66.56 3.10 -6.24
N LEU A 52 65.77 2.06 -6.52
CA LEU A 52 66.29 0.75 -6.88
C LEU A 52 67.11 0.80 -8.18
N LEU A 53 66.66 1.54 -9.19
CA LEU A 53 67.38 1.69 -10.46
C LEU A 53 68.75 2.34 -10.25
N LEU A 54 68.80 3.42 -9.46
CA LEU A 54 70.05 4.11 -9.12
C LEU A 54 70.96 3.21 -8.31
N PHE A 55 70.47 2.44 -7.37
CA PHE A 55 71.26 1.51 -6.57
C PHE A 55 71.89 0.42 -7.43
N TYR A 56 71.11 -0.29 -8.24
CA TYR A 56 71.61 -1.35 -9.11
C TYR A 56 72.54 -0.81 -10.18
N TYR A 57 72.27 0.35 -10.77
CA TYR A 57 73.19 0.97 -11.77
C TYR A 57 74.58 1.28 -11.19
N TYR A 58 74.61 1.68 -9.90
CA TYR A 58 75.86 2.07 -9.25
C TYR A 58 76.68 0.88 -8.71
N TYR A 59 76.04 -0.17 -8.23
CA TYR A 59 76.67 -1.28 -7.52
C TYR A 59 76.83 -2.56 -8.34
N ASP A 60 76.10 -2.76 -9.44
CA ASP A 60 76.20 -3.99 -10.27
C ASP A 60 76.81 -3.67 -11.61
N PRO A 61 78.11 -4.14 -11.85
CA PRO A 61 78.83 -3.96 -13.13
C PRO A 61 78.12 -4.66 -14.30
N GLN A 62 77.26 -5.65 -14.07
CA GLN A 62 76.52 -6.41 -15.08
C GLN A 62 75.06 -5.94 -15.21
N PHE A 63 74.69 -4.75 -14.68
CA PHE A 63 73.35 -4.23 -14.72
C PHE A 63 72.77 -4.22 -16.14
N ASN A 64 71.69 -4.94 -16.32
CA ASN A 64 70.94 -4.98 -17.59
C ASN A 64 69.62 -4.24 -17.43
N ILE A 65 69.48 -3.05 -18.02
CA ILE A 65 68.32 -2.17 -17.94
C ILE A 65 67.04 -2.82 -18.49
N VAL A 66 67.23 -3.75 -19.51
CA VAL A 66 66.05 -4.42 -20.12
C VAL A 66 65.42 -5.42 -19.12
N SER A 67 66.27 -6.22 -18.46
CA SER A 67 65.82 -7.17 -17.43
C SER A 67 65.21 -6.46 -16.22
N PHE A 68 65.84 -5.34 -15.79
CA PHE A 68 65.27 -4.51 -14.72
C PHE A 68 63.89 -3.94 -15.11
N ALA A 69 63.76 -3.38 -16.31
CA ALA A 69 62.49 -2.85 -16.81
C ALA A 69 61.40 -3.92 -16.89
N ALA A 70 61.73 -5.14 -17.33
CA ALA A 70 60.80 -6.26 -17.38
C ALA A 70 60.30 -6.65 -15.98
N ILE A 71 61.19 -6.73 -14.98
CA ILE A 71 60.85 -7.03 -13.58
C ILE A 71 59.92 -5.92 -13.03
N MET A 72 60.29 -4.67 -13.24
CA MET A 72 59.49 -3.51 -12.77
C MET A 72 58.10 -3.47 -13.40
N TYR A 73 58.00 -3.77 -14.71
CA TYR A 73 56.69 -3.92 -15.35
C TYR A 73 55.82 -5.01 -14.70
N LEU A 74 56.42 -6.15 -14.38
CA LEU A 74 55.70 -7.25 -13.71
C LEU A 74 55.25 -6.86 -12.30
N VAL A 75 56.08 -6.15 -11.53
CA VAL A 75 55.74 -5.64 -10.20
C VAL A 75 54.59 -4.63 -10.29
N GLN A 76 54.71 -3.66 -11.21
CA GLN A 76 53.64 -2.66 -11.42
C GLN A 76 52.33 -3.34 -11.84
N LYS A 77 52.38 -4.32 -12.72
CA LYS A 77 51.21 -5.09 -13.15
C LYS A 77 50.56 -5.83 -11.99
N LYS A 78 51.36 -6.44 -11.09
CA LYS A 78 50.83 -7.10 -9.88
C LYS A 78 50.13 -6.10 -8.94
N ILE A 79 50.72 -4.93 -8.71
CA ILE A 79 50.11 -3.86 -7.88
C ILE A 79 48.78 -3.44 -8.46
N SER A 80 48.69 -3.22 -9.78
CA SER A 80 47.46 -2.87 -10.47
C SER A 80 46.35 -3.93 -10.32
N PHE A 81 46.71 -5.22 -10.41
CA PHE A 81 45.78 -6.31 -10.16
C PHE A 81 45.25 -6.32 -8.69
N MET A 82 46.15 -6.11 -7.70
CA MET A 82 45.77 -6.03 -6.31
C MET A 82 44.80 -4.86 -6.07
N GLN A 83 45.05 -3.69 -6.66
CA GLN A 83 44.15 -2.53 -6.58
C GLN A 83 42.77 -2.85 -7.20
N SER A 84 42.77 -3.52 -8.38
CA SER A 84 41.51 -3.93 -9.03
C SER A 84 40.70 -4.91 -8.17
N ILE A 85 41.35 -5.87 -7.53
CA ILE A 85 40.71 -6.81 -6.61
C ILE A 85 40.12 -6.06 -5.43
N ASN A 86 40.87 -5.14 -4.82
CA ASN A 86 40.41 -4.36 -3.67
C ASN A 86 39.21 -3.50 -4.01
N THR A 87 39.21 -2.86 -5.19
CA THR A 87 38.08 -2.06 -5.67
C THR A 87 36.83 -2.93 -5.86
N ARG A 88 37.01 -4.14 -6.44
CA ARG A 88 35.88 -5.07 -6.61
C ARG A 88 35.33 -5.61 -5.30
N LEU A 89 36.21 -5.89 -4.32
CA LEU A 89 35.75 -6.28 -2.97
C LEU A 89 34.98 -5.17 -2.29
N ASN A 90 35.45 -3.93 -2.39
CA ASN A 90 34.71 -2.77 -1.86
C ASN A 90 33.35 -2.62 -2.52
N SER A 91 33.24 -2.78 -3.85
CA SER A 91 31.96 -2.73 -4.56
C SER A 91 30.98 -3.84 -4.09
N ILE A 92 31.51 -5.04 -3.81
CA ILE A 92 30.69 -6.13 -3.25
C ILE A 92 30.20 -5.75 -1.85
N ASN A 93 31.08 -5.23 -0.99
CA ASN A 93 30.71 -4.81 0.36
C ASN A 93 29.68 -3.67 0.37
N GLU A 94 29.75 -2.75 -0.58
CA GLU A 94 28.75 -1.70 -0.76
C GLU A 94 27.39 -2.25 -1.22
N ALA A 95 27.39 -3.28 -2.07
CA ALA A 95 26.17 -3.89 -2.59
C ALA A 95 25.49 -4.85 -1.60
N LEU A 96 26.26 -5.45 -0.69
CA LEU A 96 25.78 -6.49 0.23
C LEU A 96 24.61 -6.05 1.11
N PRO A 97 24.61 -4.85 1.75
CA PRO A 97 23.48 -4.38 2.55
C PRO A 97 22.20 -4.22 1.73
N HIS A 98 22.30 -3.76 0.49
CA HIS A 98 21.14 -3.64 -0.39
C HIS A 98 20.55 -5.01 -0.73
N LEU A 99 21.39 -5.99 -1.02
CA LEU A 99 20.97 -7.37 -1.25
C LEU A 99 20.30 -7.96 0.00
N GLN A 100 20.89 -7.76 1.17
CA GLN A 100 20.31 -8.24 2.44
C GLN A 100 18.94 -7.61 2.72
N THR A 101 18.75 -6.32 2.38
CA THR A 101 17.47 -5.65 2.52
C THR A 101 16.41 -6.27 1.60
N VAL A 102 16.77 -6.55 0.34
CA VAL A 102 15.86 -7.19 -0.63
C VAL A 102 15.49 -8.60 -0.19
N LEU A 103 16.48 -9.42 0.20
CA LEU A 103 16.23 -10.78 0.69
C LEU A 103 15.43 -10.80 1.99
N GLY A 104 15.67 -9.83 2.89
CA GLY A 104 14.87 -9.65 4.11
C GLY A 104 13.42 -9.30 3.80
N PHE A 105 13.20 -8.44 2.82
CA PHE A 105 11.85 -8.09 2.36
C PHE A 105 11.15 -9.30 1.70
N GLU A 106 11.85 -10.03 0.83
CA GLU A 106 11.32 -11.24 0.19
C GLU A 106 10.90 -12.28 1.21
N LYS A 107 11.77 -12.58 2.18
CA LYS A 107 11.44 -13.50 3.28
C LYS A 107 10.23 -13.03 4.10
N SER A 108 10.18 -11.75 4.44
CA SER A 108 9.04 -11.18 5.16
C SER A 108 7.75 -11.24 4.34
N ALA A 109 7.84 -11.04 3.01
CA ALA A 109 6.69 -11.18 2.12
C ALA A 109 6.19 -12.63 2.04
N GLU A 110 7.09 -13.62 1.98
CA GLU A 110 6.73 -15.05 2.01
C GLU A 110 6.06 -15.45 3.34
N GLU A 111 6.57 -14.95 4.47
CA GLU A 111 6.00 -15.22 5.80
C GLU A 111 4.57 -14.66 5.95
N HIS A 112 4.26 -13.57 5.23
CA HIS A 112 2.97 -12.89 5.25
C HIS A 112 2.14 -13.16 3.98
N GLU A 113 2.55 -14.13 3.17
CA GLU A 113 1.80 -14.49 1.98
C GLU A 113 0.38 -14.97 2.35
N GLU A 114 -0.60 -14.37 1.68
CA GLU A 114 -2.00 -14.71 1.89
C GLU A 114 -2.31 -16.10 1.32
N LYS A 115 -2.51 -17.07 2.19
CA LYS A 115 -2.81 -18.45 1.79
C LYS A 115 -4.25 -18.57 1.30
N ASN A 116 -4.42 -18.77 0.00
CA ASN A 116 -5.71 -19.11 -0.58
C ASN A 116 -5.93 -20.63 -0.45
N THR A 117 -6.52 -21.07 0.66
CA THR A 117 -6.78 -22.49 0.94
C THR A 117 -8.10 -22.97 0.38
N GLY A 118 -9.04 -22.06 0.08
CA GLY A 118 -10.38 -22.42 -0.38
C GLY A 118 -10.47 -22.61 -1.88
N ASN A 119 -11.27 -23.59 -2.30
CA ASN A 119 -11.54 -23.92 -3.70
C ASN A 119 -12.99 -23.69 -4.14
N LEU A 120 -13.91 -23.48 -3.19
CA LEU A 120 -15.32 -23.27 -3.51
C LEU A 120 -15.55 -21.88 -4.09
N PRO A 121 -16.44 -21.73 -5.08
CA PRO A 121 -16.88 -20.42 -5.54
C PRO A 121 -17.73 -19.75 -4.44
N PHE A 122 -17.67 -18.42 -4.39
CA PHE A 122 -18.58 -17.65 -3.54
C PHE A 122 -20.00 -17.73 -4.11
N SER A 123 -20.97 -18.02 -3.24
CA SER A 123 -22.41 -17.94 -3.51
C SER A 123 -23.10 -17.64 -2.21
N LEU A 124 -23.93 -16.63 -2.18
CA LEU A 124 -24.76 -16.23 -1.04
C LEU A 124 -26.22 -16.45 -1.39
N GLU A 125 -26.84 -17.50 -0.85
CA GLU A 125 -28.24 -17.84 -1.10
C GLU A 125 -29.15 -17.43 0.05
N ASN A 126 -28.67 -17.59 1.30
CA ASN A 126 -29.46 -17.32 2.50
C ASN A 126 -28.82 -16.26 3.39
N GLN A 127 -27.66 -16.55 4.02
CA GLN A 127 -27.09 -15.68 5.05
C GLN A 127 -25.58 -15.81 5.18
N ILE A 128 -24.99 -14.77 5.78
CA ILE A 128 -23.64 -14.80 6.34
C ILE A 128 -23.79 -14.89 7.87
N SER A 129 -23.16 -15.88 8.51
CA SER A 129 -23.19 -16.03 9.95
C SER A 129 -21.78 -15.98 10.55
N VAL A 130 -21.61 -15.20 11.59
CA VAL A 130 -20.39 -15.08 12.39
C VAL A 130 -20.68 -15.75 13.73
N LYS A 131 -19.88 -16.74 14.12
CA LYS A 131 -20.08 -17.54 15.34
C LYS A 131 -18.87 -17.46 16.24
N ASN A 132 -19.07 -16.98 17.48
CA ASN A 132 -18.10 -16.93 18.56
C ASN A 132 -16.76 -16.27 18.14
N LEU A 133 -16.83 -15.25 17.28
CA LEU A 133 -15.69 -14.60 16.69
C LEU A 133 -14.92 -13.79 17.75
N SER A 134 -13.61 -14.07 17.88
CA SER A 134 -12.72 -13.25 18.71
C SER A 134 -11.45 -12.88 17.96
N PHE A 135 -10.99 -11.65 18.20
CA PHE A 135 -9.78 -11.12 17.59
C PHE A 135 -9.05 -10.17 18.52
N SER A 136 -7.70 -10.24 18.52
CA SER A 136 -6.82 -9.31 19.22
C SER A 136 -5.66 -8.88 18.34
N TYR A 137 -5.29 -7.61 18.46
CA TYR A 137 -3.96 -7.13 18.06
C TYR A 137 -2.96 -7.38 19.20
N ASP A 138 -1.67 -7.15 18.95
CA ASP A 138 -0.64 -7.22 20.00
C ASP A 138 -0.96 -6.32 21.20
N SER A 139 -1.69 -5.24 20.96
CA SER A 139 -2.12 -4.25 21.95
C SER A 139 -3.32 -4.69 22.83
N GLY A 140 -3.99 -5.79 22.49
CA GLY A 140 -5.13 -6.29 23.27
C GLY A 140 -6.29 -6.83 22.47
N VAL A 141 -7.26 -7.41 23.19
CA VAL A 141 -8.47 -8.02 22.62
C VAL A 141 -9.43 -6.94 22.13
N VAL A 142 -9.83 -7.02 20.86
CA VAL A 142 -10.72 -6.06 20.19
C VAL A 142 -12.13 -6.64 19.98
N LEU A 143 -12.24 -7.90 19.54
CA LEU A 143 -13.55 -8.58 19.41
C LEU A 143 -13.60 -9.76 20.38
N LYS A 144 -14.75 -9.95 21.03
CA LYS A 144 -14.91 -10.91 22.14
C LYS A 144 -16.19 -11.73 21.94
N ASN A 145 -16.00 -12.94 21.42
CA ASN A 145 -17.10 -13.92 21.30
C ASN A 145 -18.33 -13.35 20.56
N LEU A 146 -18.07 -12.63 19.45
CA LEU A 146 -19.07 -11.92 18.68
C LEU A 146 -19.89 -12.92 17.86
N ASN A 147 -21.22 -12.79 17.91
CA ASN A 147 -22.17 -13.56 17.11
C ASN A 147 -23.04 -12.60 16.30
N LEU A 148 -23.23 -12.89 15.03
CA LEU A 148 -23.95 -12.04 14.10
C LEU A 148 -24.46 -12.87 12.92
N THR A 149 -25.66 -12.59 12.46
CA THR A 149 -26.18 -13.08 11.17
C THR A 149 -26.56 -11.91 10.29
N ILE A 150 -26.37 -12.05 8.99
CA ILE A 150 -26.78 -11.06 7.97
C ILE A 150 -27.47 -11.82 6.87
N ASP A 151 -28.75 -11.57 6.68
CA ASP A 151 -29.55 -12.23 5.66
C ASP A 151 -29.25 -11.69 4.25
N ARG A 152 -29.43 -12.51 3.24
CA ARG A 152 -29.25 -12.08 1.86
C ARG A 152 -30.21 -10.92 1.53
N GLY A 153 -29.67 -9.84 1.00
CA GLY A 153 -30.43 -8.64 0.62
C GLY A 153 -30.79 -7.75 1.82
N GLU A 154 -30.43 -8.14 3.05
CA GLU A 154 -30.59 -7.34 4.24
C GLU A 154 -29.61 -6.15 4.25
N MET A 155 -30.07 -5.03 4.77
CA MET A 155 -29.22 -3.87 5.08
C MET A 155 -29.04 -3.76 6.58
N VAL A 156 -27.82 -4.04 7.06
CA VAL A 156 -27.45 -4.00 8.49
C VAL A 156 -26.63 -2.76 8.78
N GLY A 157 -27.06 -1.94 9.70
CA GLY A 157 -26.31 -0.82 10.24
C GLY A 157 -25.47 -1.24 11.45
N LEU A 158 -24.18 -0.92 11.44
CA LEU A 158 -23.26 -1.16 12.56
C LEU A 158 -22.89 0.17 13.20
N ILE A 159 -23.32 0.38 14.43
CA ILE A 159 -23.05 1.59 15.22
C ILE A 159 -22.27 1.25 16.50
N GLY A 160 -21.66 2.26 17.10
CA GLY A 160 -20.89 2.09 18.35
C GLY A 160 -19.80 3.15 18.49
N PRO A 161 -19.22 3.29 19.69
CA PRO A 161 -18.17 4.27 19.94
C PRO A 161 -16.90 4.01 19.10
N SER A 162 -16.03 5.02 19.00
CA SER A 162 -14.72 4.84 18.38
C SER A 162 -13.92 3.80 19.19
N GLY A 163 -13.23 2.89 18.48
CA GLY A 163 -12.49 1.80 19.12
C GLY A 163 -13.33 0.58 19.52
N ALA A 164 -14.64 0.56 19.29
CA ALA A 164 -15.50 -0.59 19.60
C ALA A 164 -15.20 -1.88 18.80
N GLY A 165 -14.41 -1.78 17.72
CA GLY A 165 -14.04 -2.92 16.88
C GLY A 165 -14.76 -2.99 15.52
N LYS A 166 -15.51 -1.94 15.12
CA LYS A 166 -16.29 -1.91 13.86
C LYS A 166 -15.41 -2.15 12.64
N THR A 167 -14.32 -1.39 12.47
CA THR A 167 -13.36 -1.55 11.37
C THR A 167 -12.68 -2.92 11.40
N THR A 168 -12.34 -3.42 12.58
CA THR A 168 -11.76 -4.77 12.72
C THR A 168 -12.72 -5.86 12.26
N LEU A 169 -14.02 -5.75 12.58
CA LEU A 169 -15.03 -6.68 12.09
C LEU A 169 -15.12 -6.62 10.55
N VAL A 170 -15.11 -5.41 9.97
CA VAL A 170 -15.09 -5.23 8.52
C VAL A 170 -13.85 -5.85 7.88
N ASP A 171 -12.67 -5.61 8.43
CA ASP A 171 -11.43 -6.17 7.91
C ASP A 171 -11.45 -7.71 7.92
N ILE A 172 -12.07 -8.31 8.93
CA ILE A 172 -12.28 -9.76 9.00
C ILE A 172 -13.31 -10.22 7.95
N LEU A 173 -14.42 -9.50 7.76
CA LEU A 173 -15.40 -9.78 6.71
C LEU A 173 -14.81 -9.62 5.31
N LEU A 174 -13.88 -8.70 5.11
CA LEU A 174 -13.12 -8.54 3.87
C LEU A 174 -12.01 -9.59 3.70
N ARG A 175 -11.79 -10.44 4.69
CA ARG A 175 -10.68 -11.41 4.75
C ARG A 175 -9.32 -10.74 4.65
N LEU A 176 -9.17 -9.54 5.19
CA LEU A 176 -7.89 -8.87 5.37
C LEU A 176 -7.22 -9.30 6.68
N LEU A 177 -8.04 -9.67 7.67
CA LEU A 177 -7.60 -10.21 8.95
C LEU A 177 -8.23 -11.61 9.17
N LEU A 178 -7.49 -12.49 9.80
CA LEU A 178 -7.97 -13.82 10.20
C LEU A 178 -8.36 -13.79 11.67
N PRO A 179 -9.56 -14.30 12.06
CA PRO A 179 -9.96 -14.40 13.45
C PRO A 179 -9.08 -15.38 14.21
N GLN A 180 -8.83 -15.11 15.49
CA GLN A 180 -8.07 -16.03 16.36
C GLN A 180 -8.93 -17.19 16.84
N SER A 181 -10.22 -16.97 17.01
CA SER A 181 -11.19 -18.03 17.31
C SER A 181 -12.56 -17.69 16.74
N GLY A 182 -13.42 -18.69 16.64
CA GLY A 182 -14.71 -18.60 15.98
C GLY A 182 -14.62 -18.81 14.48
N GLU A 183 -15.73 -18.65 13.80
CA GLU A 183 -15.84 -18.91 12.35
C GLU A 183 -16.83 -17.95 11.67
N ILE A 184 -16.61 -17.74 10.38
CA ILE A 184 -17.56 -17.08 9.50
C ILE A 184 -18.04 -18.10 8.48
N LEU A 185 -19.34 -18.20 8.34
CA LEU A 185 -20.01 -19.12 7.43
C LEU A 185 -20.83 -18.33 6.40
N VAL A 186 -20.86 -18.83 5.17
CA VAL A 186 -21.76 -18.39 4.10
C VAL A 186 -22.60 -19.60 3.73
N ASP A 187 -23.91 -19.54 4.00
CA ASP A 187 -24.83 -20.69 3.78
C ASP A 187 -24.26 -21.99 4.35
N ASP A 188 -23.82 -21.98 5.63
CA ASP A 188 -23.21 -23.07 6.37
C ASP A 188 -21.85 -23.58 5.86
N LYS A 189 -21.24 -22.91 4.85
CA LYS A 189 -19.88 -23.20 4.38
C LYS A 189 -18.89 -22.24 5.03
N SER A 190 -17.77 -22.78 5.51
CA SER A 190 -16.72 -21.94 6.07
C SER A 190 -16.15 -20.97 5.04
N ILE A 191 -15.95 -19.72 5.43
CA ILE A 191 -15.28 -18.71 4.59
C ILE A 191 -13.89 -19.18 4.13
N ASN A 192 -13.23 -20.05 4.91
CA ASN A 192 -11.92 -20.61 4.60
C ASN A 192 -11.95 -21.62 3.44
N ASP A 193 -13.11 -22.24 3.19
CA ASP A 193 -13.29 -23.17 2.06
C ASP A 193 -13.60 -22.44 0.75
N ILE A 194 -13.95 -21.16 0.83
CA ILE A 194 -14.26 -20.32 -0.33
C ILE A 194 -12.97 -19.72 -0.88
N ASN A 195 -12.80 -19.81 -2.21
CA ASN A 195 -11.69 -19.18 -2.91
C ASN A 195 -11.68 -17.66 -2.69
N ILE A 196 -10.55 -17.11 -2.23
CA ILE A 196 -10.44 -15.70 -1.86
C ILE A 196 -10.64 -14.75 -3.05
N GLY A 197 -10.20 -15.15 -4.24
CA GLY A 197 -10.43 -14.38 -5.47
C GLY A 197 -11.91 -14.34 -5.85
N SER A 198 -12.65 -15.45 -5.64
CA SER A 198 -14.10 -15.50 -5.82
C SER A 198 -14.83 -14.64 -4.80
N TRP A 199 -14.40 -14.66 -3.52
CA TRP A 199 -14.90 -13.81 -2.46
C TRP A 199 -14.74 -12.31 -2.83
N ARG A 200 -13.53 -11.88 -3.15
CA ARG A 200 -13.22 -10.48 -3.47
C ARG A 200 -13.88 -9.94 -4.74
N LYS A 201 -14.31 -10.82 -5.63
CA LYS A 201 -15.10 -10.42 -6.80
C LYS A 201 -16.55 -10.08 -6.44
N LYS A 202 -17.06 -10.65 -5.35
CA LYS A 202 -18.48 -10.55 -4.95
C LYS A 202 -18.71 -9.71 -3.70
N VAL A 203 -17.66 -9.45 -2.93
CA VAL A 203 -17.70 -8.55 -1.78
C VAL A 203 -17.00 -7.24 -2.18
N SER A 204 -17.73 -6.13 -2.19
CA SER A 204 -17.17 -4.81 -2.48
C SER A 204 -17.13 -3.95 -1.22
N TYR A 205 -16.14 -3.08 -1.16
CA TYR A 205 -15.89 -2.19 -0.03
C TYR A 205 -15.75 -0.74 -0.48
N VAL A 206 -16.42 0.15 0.23
CA VAL A 206 -16.29 1.60 0.11
C VAL A 206 -15.70 2.11 1.40
N SER A 207 -14.44 2.51 1.37
CA SER A 207 -13.69 2.99 2.54
C SER A 207 -14.05 4.43 2.89
N GLN A 208 -13.78 4.80 4.15
CA GLN A 208 -13.83 6.18 4.62
C GLN A 208 -12.85 7.08 3.84
N ASP A 209 -11.62 6.60 3.61
CA ASP A 209 -10.61 7.30 2.83
C ASP A 209 -10.86 7.14 1.34
N ILE A 210 -11.06 8.27 0.67
CA ILE A 210 -11.34 8.33 -0.77
C ILE A 210 -10.04 8.15 -1.57
N PHE A 211 -9.93 7.02 -2.28
CA PHE A 211 -8.83 6.77 -3.20
C PHE A 211 -9.27 6.83 -4.65
N LEU A 212 -8.81 7.85 -5.39
CA LEU A 212 -8.99 7.98 -6.83
C LEU A 212 -7.63 8.07 -7.53
N LEU A 213 -7.52 7.38 -8.66
CA LEU A 213 -6.38 7.45 -9.56
C LEU A 213 -6.39 8.78 -10.31
N ASN A 214 -5.21 9.32 -10.62
CA ASN A 214 -5.09 10.45 -11.54
C ASN A 214 -5.32 9.96 -12.99
N ASP A 215 -6.56 9.63 -13.31
CA ASP A 215 -7.00 9.05 -14.55
C ASP A 215 -8.42 9.53 -14.86
N THR A 216 -9.03 9.01 -15.92
CA THR A 216 -10.40 9.33 -16.32
C THR A 216 -11.42 8.83 -15.28
N ILE A 217 -12.62 9.40 -15.29
CA ILE A 217 -13.75 8.92 -14.48
C ILE A 217 -14.07 7.46 -14.83
N GLU A 218 -14.05 7.12 -16.11
CA GLU A 218 -14.28 5.75 -16.58
C GLU A 218 -13.29 4.77 -15.97
N ASN A 219 -11.99 5.06 -16.07
CA ASN A 219 -10.95 4.20 -15.54
C ASN A 219 -11.01 4.11 -14.00
N ASN A 220 -11.43 5.17 -13.34
CA ASN A 220 -11.67 5.16 -11.91
C ASN A 220 -12.84 4.25 -11.51
N ILE A 221 -13.93 4.20 -12.30
CA ILE A 221 -15.06 3.30 -12.04
C ILE A 221 -14.68 1.86 -12.40
N ARG A 222 -14.02 1.63 -13.52
CA ARG A 222 -13.52 0.32 -13.97
C ARG A 222 -12.49 -0.27 -13.02
N PHE A 223 -11.58 0.54 -12.51
CA PHE A 223 -10.53 0.25 -11.53
C PHE A 223 -9.83 -1.10 -11.79
N TYR A 224 -9.12 -1.21 -12.91
CA TYR A 224 -8.41 -2.43 -13.35
C TYR A 224 -9.28 -3.70 -13.43
N GLY A 225 -10.60 -3.54 -13.46
CA GLY A 225 -11.53 -4.66 -13.62
C GLY A 225 -11.71 -5.01 -15.09
N ASP A 226 -10.92 -5.92 -15.65
CA ASP A 226 -10.99 -6.34 -17.06
C ASP A 226 -12.37 -6.87 -17.47
N SER A 227 -13.13 -7.39 -16.52
CA SER A 227 -14.48 -7.94 -16.75
C SER A 227 -15.61 -6.90 -16.65
N VAL A 228 -15.31 -5.62 -16.32
CA VAL A 228 -16.31 -4.56 -16.19
C VAL A 228 -16.65 -3.98 -17.55
N ALA A 229 -17.85 -4.30 -18.07
CA ALA A 229 -18.33 -3.79 -19.36
C ALA A 229 -18.73 -2.31 -19.27
N GLN A 230 -18.75 -1.63 -20.40
CA GLN A 230 -19.16 -0.21 -20.48
C GLN A 230 -20.60 0.01 -19.95
N ASP A 231 -21.50 -0.92 -20.26
CA ASP A 231 -22.87 -0.86 -19.75
C ASP A 231 -22.95 -0.94 -18.23
N ASP A 232 -22.03 -1.69 -17.59
CA ASP A 232 -21.97 -1.79 -16.15
C ASP A 232 -21.48 -0.48 -15.51
N ILE A 233 -20.54 0.21 -16.16
CA ILE A 233 -20.08 1.56 -15.74
C ILE A 233 -21.25 2.54 -15.79
N ILE A 234 -22.03 2.55 -16.86
CA ILE A 234 -23.18 3.42 -17.00
C ILE A 234 -24.25 3.09 -15.95
N LYS A 235 -24.59 1.80 -15.78
CA LYS A 235 -25.59 1.36 -14.80
C LYS A 235 -25.16 1.70 -13.37
N SER A 236 -23.93 1.40 -13.00
CA SER A 236 -23.41 1.73 -11.67
C SER A 236 -23.37 3.22 -11.41
N SER A 237 -23.02 4.04 -12.41
CA SER A 237 -23.05 5.50 -12.30
C SER A 237 -24.46 6.04 -12.04
N LYS A 238 -25.48 5.44 -12.67
CA LYS A 238 -26.89 5.78 -12.41
C LYS A 238 -27.31 5.36 -11.00
N LEU A 239 -26.96 4.15 -10.55
CA LEU A 239 -27.23 3.67 -9.21
C LEU A 239 -26.57 4.53 -8.15
N ALA A 240 -25.37 5.01 -8.40
CA ALA A 240 -24.61 5.90 -7.51
C ALA A 240 -25.03 7.38 -7.63
N ASN A 241 -26.07 7.72 -8.37
CA ASN A 241 -26.54 9.10 -8.61
C ASN A 241 -25.43 10.08 -9.08
N ILE A 242 -24.48 9.60 -9.91
CA ILE A 242 -23.36 10.43 -10.45
C ILE A 242 -23.41 10.57 -11.98
N TYR A 243 -24.27 9.79 -12.66
CA TYR A 243 -24.34 9.74 -14.11
C TYR A 243 -24.63 11.11 -14.74
N ASP A 244 -25.66 11.83 -14.25
CA ASP A 244 -26.06 13.12 -14.80
C ASP A 244 -24.94 14.16 -14.65
N PHE A 245 -24.22 14.15 -13.54
CA PHE A 245 -23.03 14.98 -13.38
C PHE A 245 -21.97 14.65 -14.43
N ILE A 246 -21.67 13.35 -14.63
CA ILE A 246 -20.62 12.91 -15.55
C ILE A 246 -20.94 13.35 -16.98
N VAL A 247 -22.17 13.17 -17.46
CA VAL A 247 -22.52 13.49 -18.84
C VAL A 247 -22.60 15.00 -19.12
N ASN A 248 -22.79 15.82 -18.10
CA ASN A 248 -22.89 17.27 -18.21
C ASN A 248 -21.54 18.00 -18.09
N ILE A 249 -20.46 17.33 -17.69
CA ILE A 249 -19.13 17.95 -17.64
C ILE A 249 -18.39 17.79 -18.97
N PRO A 250 -17.51 18.74 -19.34
CA PRO A 250 -16.67 18.61 -20.53
C PRO A 250 -15.84 17.33 -20.49
N GLY A 251 -15.93 16.52 -21.56
CA GLY A 251 -15.22 15.23 -21.65
C GLY A 251 -15.97 14.03 -21.06
N GLY A 252 -17.05 14.23 -20.30
CA GLY A 252 -17.87 13.15 -19.77
C GLY A 252 -17.05 12.11 -18.99
N PHE A 253 -17.24 10.84 -19.30
CA PHE A 253 -16.49 9.73 -18.70
C PHE A 253 -14.97 9.80 -18.93
N ASN A 254 -14.51 10.49 -19.99
CA ASN A 254 -13.08 10.67 -20.31
C ASN A 254 -12.44 11.83 -19.52
N THR A 255 -13.16 12.51 -18.65
CA THR A 255 -12.61 13.61 -17.84
C THR A 255 -11.61 13.07 -16.83
N ILE A 256 -10.40 13.63 -16.82
CA ILE A 256 -9.35 13.30 -15.85
C ILE A 256 -9.63 14.00 -14.53
N VAL A 257 -9.73 13.23 -13.45
CA VAL A 257 -10.11 13.71 -12.10
C VAL A 257 -9.00 14.43 -11.35
N GLY A 258 -7.75 14.30 -11.82
CA GLY A 258 -6.56 14.85 -11.16
C GLY A 258 -6.07 13.98 -9.99
N GLU A 259 -4.95 14.38 -9.40
CA GLU A 259 -4.37 13.64 -8.28
C GLU A 259 -5.35 13.60 -7.09
N ARG A 260 -5.66 12.38 -6.60
CA ARG A 260 -6.66 12.12 -5.56
C ARG A 260 -8.02 12.77 -5.83
N GLY A 261 -8.36 12.98 -7.10
CA GLY A 261 -9.65 13.56 -7.47
C GLY A 261 -9.83 15.03 -7.11
N VAL A 262 -8.75 15.81 -7.08
CA VAL A 262 -8.74 17.23 -6.64
C VAL A 262 -9.71 18.13 -7.44
N ARG A 263 -10.08 17.71 -8.64
CA ARG A 263 -11.02 18.45 -9.53
C ARG A 263 -12.50 18.19 -9.21
N LEU A 264 -12.79 17.30 -8.27
CA LEU A 264 -14.13 16.88 -7.89
C LEU A 264 -14.47 17.33 -6.46
N SER A 265 -15.76 17.58 -6.20
CA SER A 265 -16.23 17.79 -4.82
C SER A 265 -16.12 16.48 -4.00
N GLY A 266 -16.19 16.59 -2.67
CA GLY A 266 -16.21 15.42 -1.78
C GLY A 266 -17.30 14.41 -2.14
N GLY A 267 -18.52 14.89 -2.34
CA GLY A 267 -19.67 14.05 -2.71
C GLY A 267 -19.56 13.44 -4.11
N GLN A 268 -18.97 14.14 -5.08
CA GLN A 268 -18.71 13.57 -6.40
C GLN A 268 -17.67 12.45 -6.32
N ARG A 269 -16.58 12.63 -5.59
CA ARG A 269 -15.58 11.58 -5.37
C ARG A 269 -16.20 10.34 -4.73
N GLN A 270 -16.99 10.53 -3.67
CA GLN A 270 -17.65 9.43 -2.96
C GLN A 270 -18.58 8.62 -3.88
N ARG A 271 -19.42 9.32 -4.68
CA ARG A 271 -20.32 8.66 -5.62
C ARG A 271 -19.61 7.93 -6.75
N ILE A 272 -18.42 8.40 -7.19
CA ILE A 272 -17.57 7.66 -8.14
C ILE A 272 -17.03 6.38 -7.50
N ILE A 273 -16.63 6.41 -6.23
CA ILE A 273 -16.18 5.19 -5.53
C ILE A 273 -17.34 4.22 -5.31
N LEU A 274 -18.53 4.74 -4.98
CA LEU A 274 -19.73 3.90 -4.92
C LEU A 274 -20.05 3.26 -6.28
N ALA A 275 -19.98 4.03 -7.38
CA ALA A 275 -20.14 3.49 -8.73
C ALA A 275 -19.09 2.40 -9.05
N ARG A 276 -17.82 2.60 -8.65
CA ARG A 276 -16.73 1.61 -8.76
C ARG A 276 -17.09 0.30 -8.06
N ALA A 277 -17.56 0.39 -6.82
CA ALA A 277 -17.96 -0.78 -6.04
C ALA A 277 -19.12 -1.53 -6.71
N LEU A 278 -20.13 -0.80 -7.20
CA LEU A 278 -21.32 -1.36 -7.85
C LEU A 278 -21.07 -1.92 -9.25
N ALA A 279 -20.08 -1.37 -9.99
CA ALA A 279 -19.74 -1.83 -11.35
C ALA A 279 -19.27 -3.29 -11.38
N ARG A 280 -18.77 -3.81 -10.26
CA ARG A 280 -18.36 -5.21 -10.10
C ARG A 280 -19.52 -6.17 -9.83
N LYS A 281 -20.76 -5.68 -9.73
CA LYS A 281 -21.97 -6.46 -9.40
C LYS A 281 -21.77 -7.30 -8.13
N PRO A 282 -21.49 -6.64 -7.00
CA PRO A 282 -21.27 -7.35 -5.74
C PRO A 282 -22.55 -7.99 -5.23
N GLU A 283 -22.43 -9.07 -4.47
CA GLU A 283 -23.50 -9.68 -3.69
C GLU A 283 -23.52 -9.12 -2.27
N VAL A 284 -22.37 -8.64 -1.78
CA VAL A 284 -22.20 -7.98 -0.49
C VAL A 284 -21.48 -6.66 -0.71
N LEU A 285 -22.02 -5.58 -0.15
CA LEU A 285 -21.43 -4.25 -0.17
C LEU A 285 -21.21 -3.77 1.27
N ILE A 286 -19.99 -3.44 1.59
CA ILE A 286 -19.61 -2.87 2.89
C ILE A 286 -19.33 -1.38 2.70
N LEU A 287 -20.00 -0.53 3.46
CA LEU A 287 -19.87 0.92 3.42
C LEU A 287 -19.31 1.41 4.76
N ASP A 288 -18.09 1.93 4.75
CA ASP A 288 -17.42 2.45 5.94
C ASP A 288 -17.43 3.98 5.90
N GLU A 289 -18.25 4.58 6.77
CA GLU A 289 -18.42 6.03 6.92
C GLU A 289 -18.60 6.81 5.59
N ALA A 290 -19.34 6.22 4.66
CA ALA A 290 -19.50 6.74 3.30
C ALA A 290 -20.09 8.18 3.22
N THR A 291 -20.51 8.79 4.33
CA THR A 291 -21.13 10.13 4.35
C THR A 291 -20.47 11.12 5.32
N SER A 292 -19.39 10.75 6.01
CA SER A 292 -18.86 11.50 7.16
C SER A 292 -18.38 12.93 6.86
N ALA A 293 -17.91 13.21 5.64
CA ALA A 293 -17.30 14.49 5.24
C ALA A 293 -18.07 15.23 4.14
N LEU A 294 -19.38 14.98 3.99
CA LEU A 294 -20.18 15.50 2.88
C LEU A 294 -21.07 16.67 3.30
N ASP A 295 -21.37 17.52 2.32
CA ASP A 295 -22.43 18.50 2.39
C ASP A 295 -23.82 17.81 2.33
N ASN A 296 -24.84 18.47 2.84
CA ASN A 296 -26.19 17.90 2.97
C ASN A 296 -26.78 17.41 1.64
N GLU A 297 -26.54 18.11 0.53
CA GLU A 297 -27.05 17.72 -0.78
C GLU A 297 -26.41 16.42 -1.26
N SER A 298 -25.09 16.30 -1.13
CA SER A 298 -24.34 15.08 -1.47
C SER A 298 -24.72 13.90 -0.59
N GLU A 299 -24.97 14.14 0.72
CA GLU A 299 -25.43 13.12 1.66
C GLU A 299 -26.78 12.53 1.22
N VAL A 300 -27.76 13.36 0.90
CA VAL A 300 -29.08 12.91 0.43
C VAL A 300 -28.97 12.06 -0.83
N LEU A 301 -28.10 12.44 -1.77
CA LEU A 301 -27.90 11.68 -3.01
C LEU A 301 -27.26 10.30 -2.75
N ILE A 302 -26.31 10.22 -1.83
CA ILE A 302 -25.68 8.93 -1.45
C ILE A 302 -26.68 8.07 -0.68
N GLN A 303 -27.43 8.65 0.25
CA GLN A 303 -28.46 7.92 0.99
C GLN A 303 -29.51 7.33 0.04
N LYS A 304 -30.00 8.12 -0.93
CA LYS A 304 -30.90 7.63 -1.98
C LYS A 304 -30.27 6.50 -2.80
N SER A 305 -28.96 6.57 -3.08
CA SER A 305 -28.24 5.49 -3.77
C SER A 305 -28.25 4.21 -2.94
N ILE A 306 -27.96 4.31 -1.63
CA ILE A 306 -27.94 3.17 -0.71
C ILE A 306 -29.34 2.55 -0.56
N GLU A 307 -30.38 3.37 -0.41
CA GLU A 307 -31.78 2.93 -0.34
C GLU A 307 -32.22 2.14 -1.59
N ASN A 308 -31.77 2.56 -2.76
CA ASN A 308 -32.04 1.86 -4.03
C ASN A 308 -31.38 0.47 -4.14
N LEU A 309 -30.40 0.15 -3.27
CA LEU A 309 -29.74 -1.16 -3.20
C LEU A 309 -30.47 -2.14 -2.29
N LYS A 310 -31.36 -1.68 -1.42
CA LYS A 310 -32.13 -2.48 -0.47
C LYS A 310 -32.88 -3.61 -1.19
N ASN A 311 -32.86 -4.82 -0.61
CA ASN A 311 -33.40 -6.06 -1.16
C ASN A 311 -32.75 -6.56 -2.46
N LYS A 312 -31.73 -5.87 -2.98
CA LYS A 312 -31.01 -6.28 -4.21
C LYS A 312 -29.59 -6.78 -3.90
N ILE A 313 -28.95 -6.19 -2.91
CA ILE A 313 -27.58 -6.46 -2.49
C ILE A 313 -27.60 -6.51 -0.96
N THR A 314 -26.86 -7.42 -0.36
CA THR A 314 -26.61 -7.42 1.08
C THR A 314 -25.70 -6.26 1.44
N VAL A 315 -26.11 -5.40 2.37
CA VAL A 315 -25.35 -4.17 2.68
C VAL A 315 -25.02 -4.12 4.17
N VAL A 316 -23.73 -3.90 4.47
CA VAL A 316 -23.26 -3.60 5.83
C VAL A 316 -22.83 -2.14 5.86
N VAL A 317 -23.48 -1.32 6.68
CA VAL A 317 -23.19 0.10 6.79
C VAL A 317 -22.58 0.41 8.14
N ILE A 318 -21.35 0.88 8.16
CA ILE A 318 -20.76 1.50 9.34
C ILE A 318 -21.02 3.00 9.25
N ALA A 319 -21.73 3.55 10.22
CA ALA A 319 -22.01 4.97 10.20
C ALA A 319 -21.78 5.63 11.55
N HIS A 320 -21.24 6.84 11.49
CA HIS A 320 -21.21 7.79 12.59
C HIS A 320 -22.42 8.75 12.57
N ARG A 321 -23.18 8.80 11.47
CA ARG A 321 -24.39 9.60 11.32
C ARG A 321 -25.62 8.70 11.37
N LEU A 322 -26.55 9.04 12.25
CA LEU A 322 -27.85 8.34 12.39
C LEU A 322 -28.64 8.31 11.08
N SER A 323 -28.60 9.41 10.29
CA SER A 323 -29.26 9.49 8.98
C SER A 323 -28.92 8.34 8.03
N THR A 324 -27.66 7.88 8.05
CA THR A 324 -27.19 6.83 7.13
C THR A 324 -27.69 5.43 7.52
N VAL A 325 -27.91 5.19 8.80
CA VAL A 325 -28.36 3.88 9.32
C VAL A 325 -29.88 3.80 9.52
N MET A 326 -30.59 4.92 9.49
CA MET A 326 -32.05 4.92 9.63
C MET A 326 -32.80 4.14 8.55
N SER A 327 -32.17 3.96 7.37
CA SER A 327 -32.75 3.15 6.29
C SER A 327 -32.39 1.66 6.39
N SER A 328 -31.58 1.27 7.38
CA SER A 328 -31.22 -0.14 7.60
C SER A 328 -32.43 -0.95 8.11
N ASP A 329 -32.44 -2.24 7.76
CA ASP A 329 -33.47 -3.15 8.22
C ASP A 329 -33.26 -3.52 9.69
N ARG A 330 -31.99 -3.57 10.12
CA ARG A 330 -31.58 -3.87 11.48
C ARG A 330 -30.34 -3.04 11.86
N LEU A 331 -30.27 -2.63 13.13
CA LEU A 331 -29.15 -1.91 13.70
C LEU A 331 -28.46 -2.80 14.74
N LEU A 332 -27.16 -2.90 14.65
CA LEU A 332 -26.31 -3.61 15.61
C LEU A 332 -25.46 -2.60 16.38
N VAL A 333 -25.56 -2.62 17.69
CA VAL A 333 -24.75 -1.79 18.57
C VAL A 333 -23.54 -2.58 19.02
N LEU A 334 -22.34 -2.16 18.56
CA LEU A 334 -21.08 -2.75 18.97
C LEU A 334 -20.46 -1.91 20.08
N GLU A 335 -20.19 -2.52 21.23
CA GLU A 335 -19.52 -1.92 22.38
C GLU A 335 -18.55 -2.91 23.00
N ASP A 336 -17.32 -2.46 23.32
CA ASP A 336 -16.26 -3.27 23.92
C ASP A 336 -16.02 -4.63 23.24
N GLY A 337 -16.17 -4.66 21.92
CA GLY A 337 -15.95 -5.85 21.09
C GLY A 337 -17.11 -6.85 21.10
N LYS A 338 -18.30 -6.48 21.55
CA LYS A 338 -19.51 -7.31 21.60
C LYS A 338 -20.71 -6.57 20.99
N ILE A 339 -21.64 -7.31 20.42
CA ILE A 339 -22.96 -6.78 20.09
C ILE A 339 -23.76 -6.75 21.38
N VAL A 340 -24.17 -5.56 21.80
CA VAL A 340 -24.92 -5.33 23.06
C VAL A 340 -26.41 -5.12 22.83
N GLU A 341 -26.79 -4.71 21.61
CA GLU A 341 -28.20 -4.43 21.24
C GLU A 341 -28.41 -4.70 19.75
N GLU A 342 -29.59 -5.16 19.39
CA GLU A 342 -30.08 -5.37 18.03
C GLU A 342 -31.44 -4.70 17.80
#